data_5616d72bb7262cb976b5f58b3e3baf5f
#
_entry.id   5616d72bb7262cb976b5f58b3e3baf5f
#
_cell.length_a   1.000
_cell.length_b   1.000
_cell.length_c   1.000
_cell.angle_alpha   90.00
_cell.angle_beta   90.00
_cell.angle_gamma   90.00
#
_symmetry.space_group_name_H-M   'P 1'
#
loop_
_entity.id
_entity.type
_entity.pdbx_description
1 polymer ?
#
loop_
_entity_poly.entity_id
_entity_poly.type
_entity_poly.pdbx_seq_one_letter_code
_entity_poly.pdbx_strand_id
1 'polypeptide(L)'
;AEDGIRDVAVTGVQTCALPISSTRTRVSFEAGMYQLGGSVVHLTTGDSQLGRAEPIEDSARVISRMVDLVMIRTFGQDKIERFAQHSRVPVINGLTNEFHPCQILADLFTFIEHRGNPQDPLACLQGRVVAWVGDGNNMANTWLQAAELLGFKVHVSTPSGYEVDQAVAGLRSNDSYKVFANPMDACQGADLVTTDVWTSMGYEAENEARKQAFADWCVDTEMMAVAQPDALFMHCLPAHRGEEVQADVIDGPQSVVWDEAENRMHVQKALMEYLLLGRL
;
A
#
# COMPACT_ATOMS: atom_id res chain seq x y z
N ALA A 1 -20.73 18.02 -2.32
CA ALA A 1 -20.14 16.67 -2.38
C ALA A 1 -20.11 15.97 -1.00
N GLU A 2 -20.55 16.64 0.07
CA GLU A 2 -20.59 16.05 1.43
C GLU A 2 -21.86 15.22 1.72
N ASP A 3 -22.88 15.31 0.90
CA ASP A 3 -24.19 14.71 1.20
C ASP A 3 -24.42 13.30 0.61
N GLY A 4 -23.52 12.81 -0.26
CA GLY A 4 -23.72 11.53 -0.96
C GLY A 4 -23.27 10.28 -0.21
N ILE A 5 -22.43 10.40 0.83
CA ILE A 5 -21.79 9.24 1.52
C ILE A 5 -22.52 8.87 2.82
N ARG A 6 -23.42 9.74 3.32
CA ARG A 6 -24.08 9.54 4.63
C ARG A 6 -25.29 8.61 4.63
N ASP A 7 -25.85 8.26 3.48
CA ASP A 7 -27.13 7.53 3.40
C ASP A 7 -27.01 6.01 3.20
N VAL A 8 -25.80 5.44 3.12
CA VAL A 8 -25.61 3.99 3.06
C VAL A 8 -25.14 3.49 4.43
N ALA A 9 -26.07 3.33 5.35
CA ALA A 9 -25.77 2.64 6.60
C ALA A 9 -25.60 1.14 6.33
N VAL A 10 -24.37 0.66 6.39
CA VAL A 10 -24.03 -0.78 6.43
C VAL A 10 -24.31 -1.24 7.87
N THR A 11 -25.59 -1.31 8.26
CA THR A 11 -25.98 -1.66 9.63
C THR A 11 -25.85 -3.16 9.86
N GLY A 12 -25.20 -3.53 10.98
CA GLY A 12 -25.06 -4.91 11.43
C GLY A 12 -23.87 -5.67 10.86
N VAL A 13 -23.01 -5.03 10.08
CA VAL A 13 -21.79 -5.67 9.53
C VAL A 13 -20.71 -5.81 10.60
N GLN A 14 -20.17 -7.00 10.72
CA GLN A 14 -19.00 -7.28 11.55
C GLN A 14 -17.79 -7.59 10.67
N THR A 15 -16.71 -6.86 10.90
CA THR A 15 -15.41 -7.09 10.26
C THR A 15 -14.44 -7.72 11.25
N CYS A 16 -13.73 -8.76 10.85
CA CYS A 16 -12.63 -9.32 11.63
C CYS A 16 -11.30 -8.81 11.07
N ALA A 17 -10.45 -8.27 11.93
CA ALA A 17 -9.09 -7.88 11.59
C ALA A 17 -8.10 -8.84 12.25
N LEU A 18 -7.33 -9.58 11.43
CA LEU A 18 -6.32 -10.55 11.88
C LEU A 18 -4.94 -9.89 11.91
N PRO A 19 -3.98 -10.43 12.66
CA PRO A 19 -3.03 -9.68 13.50
C PRO A 19 -2.44 -8.45 12.83
N ILE A 20 -2.72 -7.28 13.39
CA ILE A 20 -2.25 -5.99 12.90
C ILE A 20 -1.27 -5.39 13.89
N SER A 21 0.01 -5.32 13.53
CA SER A 21 1.03 -4.58 14.27
C SER A 21 1.06 -3.08 13.91
N SER A 22 0.43 -2.68 12.80
CA SER A 22 0.43 -1.29 12.32
C SER A 22 -0.74 -0.49 12.89
N THR A 23 -0.43 0.57 13.63
CA THR A 23 -1.42 1.53 14.17
C THR A 23 -2.26 2.16 13.05
N ARG A 24 -1.64 2.62 11.96
CA ARG A 24 -2.34 3.27 10.84
C ARG A 24 -3.36 2.35 10.16
N THR A 25 -2.97 1.12 9.84
CA THR A 25 -3.88 0.14 9.24
C THR A 25 -5.06 -0.17 10.17
N ARG A 26 -4.77 -0.33 11.46
CA ARG A 26 -5.82 -0.56 12.46
C ARG A 26 -6.80 0.61 12.52
N VAL A 27 -6.28 1.82 12.72
CA VAL A 27 -7.12 3.02 12.88
C VAL A 27 -7.96 3.26 11.62
N SER A 28 -7.39 3.14 10.42
CA SER A 28 -8.12 3.41 9.17
C SER A 28 -9.25 2.41 8.92
N PHE A 29 -9.04 1.11 9.13
CA PHE A 29 -10.11 0.10 8.98
C PHE A 29 -11.16 0.20 10.08
N GLU A 30 -10.74 0.39 11.34
CA GLU A 30 -11.66 0.47 12.47
C GLU A 30 -12.53 1.73 12.39
N ALA A 31 -11.92 2.91 12.21
CA ALA A 31 -12.65 4.15 12.04
C ALA A 31 -13.53 4.13 10.77
N GLY A 32 -13.02 3.61 9.66
CA GLY A 32 -13.77 3.47 8.42
C GLY A 32 -15.01 2.59 8.58
N MET A 33 -14.88 1.44 9.23
CA MET A 33 -16.02 0.55 9.49
C MET A 33 -17.05 1.18 10.43
N TYR A 34 -16.62 1.86 11.50
CA TYR A 34 -17.54 2.56 12.38
C TYR A 34 -18.29 3.70 11.67
N GLN A 35 -17.63 4.44 10.77
CA GLN A 35 -18.28 5.46 9.98
C GLN A 35 -19.30 4.89 8.98
N LEU A 36 -19.12 3.65 8.53
CA LEU A 36 -20.10 2.92 7.72
C LEU A 36 -21.23 2.28 8.54
N GLY A 37 -21.21 2.41 9.87
CA GLY A 37 -22.21 1.85 10.76
C GLY A 37 -21.98 0.39 11.17
N GLY A 38 -20.82 -0.17 10.86
CA GLY A 38 -20.42 -1.52 11.25
C GLY A 38 -19.63 -1.57 12.56
N SER A 39 -19.09 -2.73 12.87
CA SER A 39 -18.23 -2.99 14.02
C SER A 39 -17.00 -3.82 13.64
N VAL A 40 -15.93 -3.75 14.43
CA VAL A 40 -14.68 -4.47 14.16
C VAL A 40 -14.33 -5.36 15.35
N VAL A 41 -13.97 -6.61 15.06
CA VAL A 41 -13.36 -7.55 16.01
C VAL A 41 -11.89 -7.67 15.67
N HIS A 42 -11.01 -7.27 16.58
CA HIS A 42 -9.56 -7.44 16.42
C HIS A 42 -9.10 -8.75 17.05
N LEU A 43 -8.36 -9.52 16.24
CA LEU A 43 -7.67 -10.73 16.70
C LEU A 43 -6.16 -10.50 16.58
N THR A 44 -5.43 -10.70 17.67
CA THR A 44 -3.96 -10.71 17.64
C THR A 44 -3.45 -12.14 17.59
N THR A 45 -2.20 -12.34 17.17
CA THR A 45 -1.55 -13.67 17.17
C THR A 45 -1.52 -14.29 18.56
N GLY A 46 -1.41 -13.47 19.61
CA GLY A 46 -1.41 -13.92 20.99
C GLY A 46 -2.77 -14.38 21.50
N ASP A 47 -3.84 -13.79 21.00
CA ASP A 47 -5.21 -14.03 21.45
C ASP A 47 -5.96 -15.03 20.57
N SER A 48 -5.42 -15.36 19.40
CA SER A 48 -6.08 -16.24 18.44
C SER A 48 -5.46 -17.64 18.38
N GLN A 49 -6.29 -18.65 18.07
CA GLN A 49 -5.84 -20.02 17.82
C GLN A 49 -4.99 -20.13 16.54
N LEU A 50 -5.02 -19.12 15.65
CA LEU A 50 -4.20 -19.03 14.45
C LEU A 50 -2.69 -19.14 14.71
N GLY A 51 -2.23 -18.74 15.91
CA GLY A 51 -0.84 -18.90 16.36
C GLY A 51 -0.56 -20.22 17.11
N ARG A 52 -1.59 -21.08 17.33
CA ARG A 52 -1.53 -22.25 18.21
C ARG A 52 -1.84 -23.57 17.52
N ALA A 53 -1.38 -23.73 16.26
CA ALA A 53 -1.51 -24.97 15.45
C ALA A 53 -2.90 -25.26 14.85
N GLU A 54 -3.88 -24.34 14.91
CA GLU A 54 -5.10 -24.50 14.12
C GLU A 54 -4.80 -24.27 12.64
N PRO A 55 -5.25 -25.17 11.73
CA PRO A 55 -5.11 -24.96 10.28
C PRO A 55 -5.81 -23.65 9.83
N ILE A 56 -5.17 -22.91 8.92
CA ILE A 56 -5.73 -21.66 8.38
C ILE A 56 -7.11 -21.89 7.74
N GLU A 57 -7.29 -23.03 7.09
CA GLU A 57 -8.53 -23.44 6.45
C GLU A 57 -9.70 -23.60 7.44
N ASP A 58 -9.41 -24.10 8.64
CA ASP A 58 -10.44 -24.26 9.67
C ASP A 58 -10.80 -22.93 10.30
N SER A 59 -9.81 -22.10 10.60
CA SER A 59 -10.03 -20.71 11.03
C SER A 59 -10.86 -19.93 10.01
N ALA A 60 -10.56 -20.07 8.72
CA ALA A 60 -11.31 -19.40 7.65
C ALA A 60 -12.78 -19.86 7.62
N ARG A 61 -13.04 -21.17 7.73
CA ARG A 61 -14.40 -21.73 7.76
C ARG A 61 -15.21 -21.27 8.97
N VAL A 62 -14.56 -21.13 10.12
CA VAL A 62 -15.22 -20.71 11.37
C VAL A 62 -15.47 -19.21 11.35
N ILE A 63 -14.43 -18.39 11.16
CA ILE A 63 -14.51 -16.93 11.25
C ILE A 63 -15.48 -16.38 10.19
N SER A 64 -15.40 -16.86 8.96
CA SER A 64 -16.28 -16.42 7.87
C SER A 64 -17.77 -16.77 8.03
N ARG A 65 -18.14 -17.49 9.09
CA ARG A 65 -19.55 -17.70 9.49
C ARG A 65 -20.06 -16.70 10.52
N MET A 66 -19.16 -15.90 11.09
CA MET A 66 -19.45 -14.99 12.21
C MET A 66 -19.32 -13.52 11.83
N VAL A 67 -18.66 -13.25 10.69
CA VAL A 67 -18.38 -11.89 10.21
C VAL A 67 -18.75 -11.78 8.73
N ASP A 68 -18.84 -10.56 8.22
CA ASP A 68 -19.24 -10.28 6.83
C ASP A 68 -18.05 -9.94 5.94
N LEU A 69 -16.91 -9.60 6.53
CA LEU A 69 -15.66 -9.28 5.85
C LEU A 69 -14.47 -9.58 6.76
N VAL A 70 -13.36 -10.03 6.18
CA VAL A 70 -12.10 -10.26 6.90
C VAL A 70 -10.99 -9.43 6.26
N MET A 71 -10.19 -8.73 7.09
CA MET A 71 -8.93 -8.14 6.67
C MET A 71 -7.78 -8.85 7.37
N ILE A 72 -6.77 -9.25 6.59
CA ILE A 72 -5.60 -9.99 7.08
C ILE A 72 -4.34 -9.18 6.79
N ARG A 73 -3.51 -9.01 7.81
CA ARG A 73 -2.13 -8.54 7.68
C ARG A 73 -1.19 -9.61 8.26
N THR A 74 -0.32 -10.18 7.43
CA THR A 74 0.54 -11.31 7.79
C THR A 74 1.85 -11.25 7.02
N PHE A 75 2.76 -12.19 7.24
CA PHE A 75 4.03 -12.24 6.51
C PHE A 75 3.87 -12.86 5.11
N GLY A 76 3.30 -14.03 4.97
CA GLY A 76 3.24 -14.75 3.70
C GLY A 76 1.91 -14.54 2.96
N GLN A 77 1.97 -14.26 1.66
CA GLN A 77 0.83 -14.12 0.76
C GLN A 77 0.02 -15.43 0.68
N ASP A 78 0.70 -16.58 0.69
CA ASP A 78 0.08 -17.91 0.68
C ASP A 78 -0.97 -18.09 1.78
N LYS A 79 -0.75 -17.49 2.95
CA LYS A 79 -1.68 -17.56 4.09
C LYS A 79 -2.99 -16.86 3.80
N ILE A 80 -2.92 -15.69 3.17
CA ILE A 80 -4.12 -14.94 2.78
C ILE A 80 -4.88 -15.69 1.70
N GLU A 81 -4.19 -16.23 0.70
CA GLU A 81 -4.79 -17.00 -0.39
C GLU A 81 -5.50 -18.26 0.12
N ARG A 82 -4.84 -19.03 0.99
CA ARG A 82 -5.44 -20.20 1.63
C ARG A 82 -6.65 -19.84 2.48
N PHE A 83 -6.57 -18.74 3.24
CA PHE A 83 -7.72 -18.25 4.01
C PHE A 83 -8.87 -17.87 3.08
N ALA A 84 -8.60 -17.09 2.02
CA ALA A 84 -9.60 -16.64 1.06
C ALA A 84 -10.29 -17.80 0.32
N GLN A 85 -9.54 -18.84 -0.05
CA GLN A 85 -10.09 -20.04 -0.70
C GLN A 85 -11.13 -20.78 0.15
N HIS A 86 -11.06 -20.68 1.48
CA HIS A 86 -11.94 -21.37 2.41
C HIS A 86 -12.92 -20.44 3.14
N SER A 87 -12.80 -19.12 2.91
CA SER A 87 -13.71 -18.12 3.43
C SER A 87 -15.01 -18.05 2.64
N ARG A 88 -16.11 -17.74 3.33
CA ARG A 88 -17.42 -17.46 2.71
C ARG A 88 -17.66 -15.99 2.46
N VAL A 89 -16.79 -15.14 2.99
CA VAL A 89 -16.88 -13.68 2.93
C VAL A 89 -15.64 -13.13 2.27
N PRO A 90 -15.68 -11.89 1.75
CA PRO A 90 -14.52 -11.23 1.18
C PRO A 90 -13.34 -11.17 2.14
N VAL A 91 -12.13 -11.30 1.60
CA VAL A 91 -10.88 -11.20 2.34
C VAL A 91 -10.02 -10.10 1.73
N ILE A 92 -9.65 -9.11 2.55
CA ILE A 92 -8.78 -8.00 2.16
C ILE A 92 -7.36 -8.30 2.60
N ASN A 93 -6.41 -8.16 1.66
CA ASN A 93 -4.99 -8.14 1.99
C ASN A 93 -4.62 -6.77 2.58
N GLY A 94 -4.42 -6.72 3.90
CA GLY A 94 -3.98 -5.52 4.62
C GLY A 94 -2.47 -5.26 4.52
N LEU A 95 -1.67 -6.27 4.25
CA LEU A 95 -0.24 -6.30 3.89
C LEU A 95 0.29 -7.72 4.00
N THR A 96 1.19 -8.09 3.09
CA THR A 96 2.11 -9.23 3.20
C THR A 96 3.55 -8.80 2.92
N ASN A 97 4.50 -9.73 3.02
CA ASN A 97 5.89 -9.46 2.59
C ASN A 97 5.98 -9.22 1.09
N GLU A 98 5.03 -9.74 0.33
CA GLU A 98 4.98 -9.68 -1.12
C GLU A 98 4.23 -8.45 -1.63
N PHE A 99 3.14 -8.01 -0.94
CA PHE A 99 2.23 -6.98 -1.46
C PHE A 99 1.63 -6.08 -0.36
N HIS A 100 1.29 -4.84 -0.77
CA HIS A 100 0.53 -3.89 0.06
C HIS A 100 -0.57 -3.16 -0.75
N PRO A 101 -1.60 -3.86 -1.24
CA PRO A 101 -2.59 -3.31 -2.16
C PRO A 101 -3.38 -2.14 -1.58
N CYS A 102 -3.71 -2.18 -0.28
CA CYS A 102 -4.45 -1.09 0.38
C CYS A 102 -3.67 0.23 0.41
N GLN A 103 -2.33 0.18 0.40
CA GLN A 103 -1.51 1.39 0.31
C GLN A 103 -1.57 1.95 -1.11
N ILE A 104 -1.31 1.12 -2.11
CA ILE A 104 -1.31 1.56 -3.51
C ILE A 104 -2.66 2.15 -3.93
N LEU A 105 -3.77 1.63 -3.42
CA LEU A 105 -5.08 2.26 -3.66
C LEU A 105 -5.15 3.68 -3.11
N ALA A 106 -4.56 3.95 -1.94
CA ALA A 106 -4.51 5.28 -1.36
C ALA A 106 -3.56 6.21 -2.13
N ASP A 107 -2.39 5.70 -2.53
CA ASP A 107 -1.41 6.45 -3.31
C ASP A 107 -1.98 6.90 -4.65
N LEU A 108 -2.63 5.97 -5.36
CA LEU A 108 -3.29 6.25 -6.64
C LEU A 108 -4.45 7.23 -6.47
N PHE A 109 -5.27 7.07 -5.43
CA PHE A 109 -6.37 7.98 -5.14
C PHE A 109 -5.85 9.39 -4.82
N THR A 110 -4.79 9.49 -4.03
CA THR A 110 -4.14 10.77 -3.73
C THR A 110 -3.58 11.44 -4.99
N PHE A 111 -2.93 10.66 -5.87
CA PHE A 111 -2.48 11.18 -7.16
C PHE A 111 -3.65 11.70 -8.00
N ILE A 112 -4.76 10.96 -8.05
CA ILE A 112 -5.96 11.35 -8.78
C ILE A 112 -6.58 12.62 -8.19
N GLU A 113 -6.64 12.79 -6.88
CA GLU A 113 -7.15 14.02 -6.25
C GLU A 113 -6.31 15.24 -6.63
N HIS A 114 -4.99 15.10 -6.68
CA HIS A 114 -4.10 16.22 -7.00
C HIS A 114 -3.94 16.49 -8.51
N ARG A 115 -4.20 15.49 -9.39
CA ARG A 115 -3.90 15.56 -10.84
C ARG A 115 -5.05 15.15 -11.75
N GLY A 116 -6.10 14.56 -11.19
CA GLY A 116 -7.21 14.00 -11.96
C GLY A 116 -8.26 15.04 -12.36
N ASN A 117 -9.11 14.59 -13.28
CA ASN A 117 -10.34 15.28 -13.64
C ASN A 117 -11.53 14.44 -13.11
N PRO A 118 -12.47 15.03 -12.37
CA PRO A 118 -13.64 14.29 -11.86
C PRO A 118 -14.47 13.56 -12.92
N GLN A 119 -14.44 14.03 -14.18
CA GLN A 119 -15.17 13.40 -15.29
C GLN A 119 -14.46 12.16 -15.85
N ASP A 120 -13.15 12.08 -15.70
CA ASP A 120 -12.33 10.92 -16.09
C ASP A 120 -11.12 10.80 -15.13
N PRO A 121 -11.35 10.28 -13.93
CA PRO A 121 -10.34 10.29 -12.87
C PRO A 121 -9.11 9.41 -13.20
N LEU A 122 -9.28 8.34 -13.98
CA LEU A 122 -8.18 7.44 -14.32
C LEU A 122 -7.32 7.92 -15.49
N ALA A 123 -7.82 8.87 -16.30
CA ALA A 123 -7.06 9.39 -17.44
C ALA A 123 -5.75 10.06 -17.02
N CYS A 124 -5.70 10.64 -15.80
CA CYS A 124 -4.49 11.27 -15.30
C CYS A 124 -3.33 10.29 -15.04
N LEU A 125 -3.60 8.99 -14.94
CA LEU A 125 -2.58 7.95 -14.73
C LEU A 125 -1.91 7.52 -16.06
N GLN A 126 -2.60 7.67 -17.18
CA GLN A 126 -2.15 7.16 -18.47
C GLN A 126 -0.83 7.82 -18.92
N GLY A 127 0.18 6.97 -19.15
CA GLY A 127 1.49 7.42 -19.62
C GLY A 127 2.34 8.15 -18.60
N ARG A 128 1.87 8.28 -17.35
CA ARG A 128 2.63 8.88 -16.26
C ARG A 128 3.79 8.00 -15.82
N VAL A 129 4.76 8.62 -15.19
CA VAL A 129 5.96 7.96 -14.65
C VAL A 129 6.00 8.10 -13.13
N VAL A 130 6.06 6.98 -12.45
CA VAL A 130 6.30 6.89 -11.02
C VAL A 130 7.75 6.45 -10.82
N ALA A 131 8.56 7.21 -10.10
CA ALA A 131 9.88 6.81 -9.69
C ALA A 131 9.81 6.13 -8.32
N TRP A 132 10.18 4.86 -8.27
CA TRP A 132 10.42 4.11 -7.06
C TRP A 132 11.91 4.15 -6.72
N VAL A 133 12.27 4.69 -5.56
CA VAL A 133 13.66 4.80 -5.08
C VAL A 133 13.76 4.09 -3.74
N GLY A 134 14.47 2.95 -3.67
CA GLY A 134 14.60 2.22 -2.41
C GLY A 134 14.65 0.70 -2.56
N ASP A 135 14.13 -0.03 -1.58
CA ASP A 135 14.14 -1.49 -1.52
C ASP A 135 13.14 -2.10 -2.52
N GLY A 136 13.50 -3.24 -3.13
CA GLY A 136 12.61 -4.05 -3.96
C GLY A 136 11.59 -4.84 -3.14
N ASN A 137 10.88 -4.17 -2.26
CA ASN A 137 9.97 -4.73 -1.28
C ASN A 137 8.52 -4.89 -1.79
N ASN A 138 7.59 -5.18 -0.87
CA ASN A 138 6.16 -5.33 -1.17
C ASN A 138 5.51 -4.08 -1.79
N MET A 139 5.98 -2.87 -1.43
CA MET A 139 5.50 -1.63 -2.03
C MET A 139 5.92 -1.55 -3.50
N ALA A 140 7.22 -1.79 -3.80
CA ALA A 140 7.73 -1.85 -5.16
C ALA A 140 6.94 -2.86 -6.01
N ASN A 141 6.77 -4.09 -5.52
CA ASN A 141 6.00 -5.14 -6.21
C ASN A 141 4.58 -4.69 -6.53
N THR A 142 3.91 -4.02 -5.58
CA THR A 142 2.52 -3.61 -5.77
C THR A 142 2.42 -2.41 -6.73
N TRP A 143 3.38 -1.48 -6.72
CA TRP A 143 3.48 -0.42 -7.73
C TRP A 143 3.62 -0.99 -9.15
N LEU A 144 4.45 -2.03 -9.33
CA LEU A 144 4.62 -2.67 -10.63
C LEU A 144 3.32 -3.34 -11.12
N GLN A 145 2.60 -4.04 -10.23
CA GLN A 145 1.28 -4.61 -10.58
C GLN A 145 0.27 -3.52 -10.96
N ALA A 146 0.22 -2.44 -10.20
CA ALA A 146 -0.68 -1.33 -10.49
C ALA A 146 -0.36 -0.68 -11.85
N ALA A 147 0.92 -0.51 -12.19
CA ALA A 147 1.35 0.04 -13.47
C ALA A 147 0.91 -0.84 -14.66
N GLU A 148 1.07 -2.16 -14.52
CA GLU A 148 0.61 -3.10 -15.56
C GLU A 148 -0.90 -3.03 -15.78
N LEU A 149 -1.67 -2.86 -14.70
CA LEU A 149 -3.13 -2.82 -14.76
C LEU A 149 -3.68 -1.49 -15.26
N LEU A 150 -3.02 -0.37 -14.92
CA LEU A 150 -3.57 0.98 -15.08
C LEU A 150 -2.87 1.81 -16.17
N GLY A 151 -1.81 1.28 -16.80
CA GLY A 151 -1.18 1.87 -17.97
C GLY A 151 -0.24 3.05 -17.71
N PHE A 152 0.28 3.20 -16.51
CA PHE A 152 1.40 4.09 -16.21
C PHE A 152 2.73 3.33 -16.21
N LYS A 153 3.86 4.01 -16.01
CA LYS A 153 5.19 3.43 -15.96
C LYS A 153 5.82 3.57 -14.60
N VAL A 154 6.64 2.58 -14.21
CA VAL A 154 7.46 2.68 -13.00
C VAL A 154 8.94 2.68 -13.38
N HIS A 155 9.66 3.71 -12.97
CA HIS A 155 11.11 3.76 -12.99
C HIS A 155 11.62 3.25 -11.63
N VAL A 156 12.30 2.12 -11.62
CA VAL A 156 12.76 1.48 -10.39
C VAL A 156 14.26 1.71 -10.21
N SER A 157 14.69 2.20 -9.06
CA SER A 157 16.08 2.20 -8.66
C SER A 157 16.24 1.60 -7.28
N THR A 158 17.00 0.50 -7.21
CA THR A 158 17.30 -0.25 -5.99
C THR A 158 18.81 -0.48 -5.88
N PRO A 159 19.39 -0.54 -4.69
CA PRO A 159 20.78 -0.99 -4.52
C PRO A 159 20.98 -2.43 -5.00
N SER A 160 22.20 -2.77 -5.37
CA SER A 160 22.56 -4.16 -5.72
C SER A 160 22.33 -5.10 -4.54
N GLY A 161 21.63 -6.22 -4.80
CA GLY A 161 21.24 -7.21 -3.79
C GLY A 161 19.87 -6.93 -3.14
N TYR A 162 19.21 -5.83 -3.54
CA TYR A 162 17.88 -5.43 -3.05
C TYR A 162 16.90 -5.17 -4.21
N GLU A 163 17.13 -5.83 -5.33
CA GLU A 163 16.32 -5.69 -6.53
C GLU A 163 14.90 -6.26 -6.32
N VAL A 164 13.96 -5.77 -7.10
CA VAL A 164 12.62 -6.35 -7.17
C VAL A 164 12.70 -7.79 -7.70
N ASP A 165 12.08 -8.72 -7.00
CA ASP A 165 11.90 -10.08 -7.49
C ASP A 165 10.71 -10.15 -8.46
N GLN A 166 11.03 -10.27 -9.75
CA GLN A 166 10.02 -10.34 -10.81
C GLN A 166 9.05 -11.52 -10.67
N ALA A 167 9.52 -12.63 -10.12
CA ALA A 167 8.67 -13.80 -9.90
C ALA A 167 7.65 -13.54 -8.78
N VAL A 168 8.06 -12.83 -7.73
CA VAL A 168 7.16 -12.38 -6.65
C VAL A 168 6.20 -11.34 -7.15
N ALA A 169 6.66 -10.34 -7.92
CA ALA A 169 5.79 -9.31 -8.48
C ALA A 169 4.71 -9.87 -9.42
N GLY A 170 4.92 -11.06 -10.01
CA GLY A 170 3.91 -11.77 -10.78
C GLY A 170 3.47 -11.05 -12.07
N LEU A 171 4.37 -10.26 -12.66
CA LEU A 171 4.08 -9.45 -13.84
C LEU A 171 3.93 -10.33 -15.11
N ARG A 172 3.02 -9.93 -15.99
CA ARG A 172 2.79 -10.57 -17.29
C ARG A 172 3.79 -10.13 -18.35
N SER A 173 4.26 -8.89 -18.24
CA SER A 173 5.28 -8.31 -19.13
C SER A 173 6.19 -7.34 -18.37
N ASN A 174 7.32 -6.99 -19.00
CA ASN A 174 8.26 -5.99 -18.46
C ASN A 174 8.03 -4.60 -19.07
N ASP A 175 6.92 -4.39 -19.78
CA ASP A 175 6.69 -3.15 -20.53
C ASP A 175 6.26 -1.99 -19.64
N SER A 176 5.75 -2.28 -18.44
CA SER A 176 5.25 -1.29 -17.47
C SER A 176 6.33 -0.67 -16.60
N TYR A 177 7.58 -1.17 -16.62
CA TYR A 177 8.64 -0.63 -15.78
C TYR A 177 10.02 -0.64 -16.44
N LYS A 178 10.93 0.15 -15.87
CA LYS A 178 12.33 0.22 -16.28
C LYS A 178 13.22 0.34 -15.04
N VAL A 179 14.32 -0.42 -15.02
CA VAL A 179 15.29 -0.41 -13.92
C VAL A 179 16.43 0.56 -14.25
N PHE A 180 16.84 1.32 -13.25
CA PHE A 180 17.93 2.28 -13.31
C PHE A 180 18.94 1.99 -12.18
N ALA A 181 20.21 2.02 -12.51
CA ALA A 181 21.27 1.82 -11.53
C ALA A 181 21.47 3.04 -10.63
N ASN A 182 21.08 4.24 -11.12
CA ASN A 182 21.21 5.51 -10.39
C ASN A 182 19.81 6.05 -10.05
N PRO A 183 19.52 6.40 -8.79
CA PRO A 183 18.23 6.94 -8.39
C PRO A 183 17.88 8.28 -9.06
N MET A 184 18.86 9.13 -9.35
CA MET A 184 18.65 10.38 -10.11
C MET A 184 18.07 10.11 -11.50
N ASP A 185 18.58 9.07 -12.19
CA ASP A 185 18.09 8.70 -13.52
C ASP A 185 16.67 8.14 -13.48
N ALA A 186 16.31 7.45 -12.40
CA ALA A 186 14.95 6.97 -12.19
C ALA A 186 13.96 8.13 -11.97
N CYS A 187 14.38 9.16 -11.24
CA CYS A 187 13.58 10.35 -10.97
C CYS A 187 13.43 11.27 -12.18
N GLN A 188 14.32 11.16 -13.19
CA GLN A 188 14.31 12.07 -14.33
C GLN A 188 12.97 12.11 -15.05
N GLY A 189 12.27 13.25 -14.98
CA GLY A 189 10.98 13.47 -15.61
C GLY A 189 9.80 12.71 -15.01
N ALA A 190 9.96 12.13 -13.81
CA ALA A 190 8.89 11.44 -13.11
C ALA A 190 7.78 12.40 -12.66
N ASP A 191 6.52 11.96 -12.73
CA ASP A 191 5.34 12.70 -12.24
C ASP A 191 5.09 12.48 -10.74
N LEU A 192 5.62 11.40 -10.20
CA LEU A 192 5.58 11.01 -8.79
C LEU A 192 6.90 10.38 -8.41
N VAL A 193 7.48 10.82 -7.29
CA VAL A 193 8.61 10.15 -6.63
C VAL A 193 8.11 9.53 -5.34
N THR A 194 8.41 8.26 -5.11
CA THR A 194 7.98 7.55 -3.90
C THR A 194 9.06 6.61 -3.40
N THR A 195 9.07 6.38 -2.10
CA THR A 195 10.00 5.51 -1.39
C THR A 195 9.33 4.86 -0.18
N ASP A 196 10.01 3.95 0.46
CA ASP A 196 9.63 3.32 1.73
C ASP A 196 10.87 3.16 2.61
N VAL A 197 10.67 2.85 3.88
CA VAL A 197 11.77 2.57 4.83
C VAL A 197 12.72 1.52 4.28
N TRP A 198 14.02 1.74 4.48
CA TRP A 198 15.03 0.78 4.04
C TRP A 198 14.99 -0.53 4.80
N THR A 199 14.54 -0.49 6.06
CA THR A 199 14.40 -1.67 6.91
C THR A 199 12.94 -1.89 7.27
N SER A 200 12.31 -2.83 6.59
CA SER A 200 10.94 -3.23 6.87
C SER A 200 10.83 -4.00 8.19
N MET A 201 9.61 -4.08 8.73
CA MET A 201 9.34 -4.84 9.96
C MET A 201 9.79 -6.30 9.82
N GLY A 202 10.55 -6.79 10.78
CA GLY A 202 11.11 -8.14 10.81
C GLY A 202 12.54 -8.27 10.27
N TYR A 203 13.12 -7.18 9.74
CA TYR A 203 14.50 -7.13 9.23
C TYR A 203 15.42 -6.22 10.05
N GLU A 204 15.03 -5.89 11.29
CA GLU A 204 15.75 -4.96 12.16
C GLU A 204 17.21 -5.36 12.43
N ALA A 205 17.50 -6.66 12.36
CA ALA A 205 18.87 -7.19 12.51
C ALA A 205 19.80 -6.79 11.35
N GLU A 206 19.24 -6.42 10.19
CA GLU A 206 20.00 -6.03 8.98
C GLU A 206 20.19 -4.51 8.88
N ASN A 207 19.66 -3.72 9.83
CA ASN A 207 19.52 -2.27 9.72
C ASN A 207 20.84 -1.57 9.34
N GLU A 208 21.95 -1.89 9.99
CA GLU A 208 23.23 -1.23 9.71
C GLU A 208 23.80 -1.57 8.32
N ALA A 209 23.65 -2.80 7.86
CA ALA A 209 24.06 -3.20 6.52
C ALA A 209 23.18 -2.52 5.45
N ARG A 210 21.88 -2.41 5.71
CA ARG A 210 20.94 -1.71 4.81
C ARG A 210 21.25 -0.22 4.74
N LYS A 211 21.50 0.48 5.85
CA LYS A 211 21.92 1.88 5.86
C LYS A 211 23.17 2.15 5.00
N GLN A 212 24.11 1.24 5.00
CA GLN A 212 25.30 1.36 4.15
C GLN A 212 24.98 1.12 2.67
N ALA A 213 24.17 0.11 2.36
CA ALA A 213 23.80 -0.23 0.99
C ALA A 213 22.93 0.85 0.34
N PHE A 214 22.04 1.48 1.11
CA PHE A 214 21.06 2.46 0.64
C PHE A 214 21.52 3.92 0.76
N ALA A 215 22.74 4.21 1.17
CA ALA A 215 23.21 5.57 1.45
C ALA A 215 22.99 6.56 0.28
N ASP A 216 23.08 6.08 -0.97
CA ASP A 216 22.89 6.89 -2.18
C ASP A 216 21.41 6.88 -2.64
N TRP A 217 20.50 6.20 -1.94
CA TRP A 217 19.06 6.09 -2.25
C TRP A 217 18.18 6.94 -1.33
N CYS A 218 18.75 7.91 -0.62
CA CYS A 218 17.98 8.89 0.15
C CYS A 218 17.35 9.91 -0.81
N VAL A 219 16.02 9.95 -0.89
CA VAL A 219 15.33 10.95 -1.74
C VAL A 219 15.56 12.34 -1.18
N ASP A 220 16.18 13.20 -1.97
CA ASP A 220 16.55 14.55 -1.65
C ASP A 220 15.96 15.58 -2.63
N THR A 221 16.25 16.85 -2.41
CA THR A 221 15.77 17.95 -3.25
C THR A 221 16.38 17.94 -4.66
N GLU A 222 17.54 17.33 -4.88
CA GLU A 222 18.15 17.20 -6.20
C GLU A 222 17.41 16.17 -7.03
N MET A 223 17.01 15.03 -6.44
CA MET A 223 16.15 14.03 -7.07
C MET A 223 14.78 14.61 -7.42
N MET A 224 14.18 15.39 -6.51
CA MET A 224 12.92 16.07 -6.79
C MET A 224 13.06 17.13 -7.89
N ALA A 225 14.20 17.81 -8.01
CA ALA A 225 14.45 18.85 -9.01
C ALA A 225 14.58 18.30 -10.44
N VAL A 226 14.98 17.02 -10.64
CA VAL A 226 15.05 16.40 -11.96
C VAL A 226 13.74 15.72 -12.37
N ALA A 227 12.78 15.57 -11.45
CA ALA A 227 11.42 15.14 -11.74
C ALA A 227 10.63 16.25 -12.46
N GLN A 228 9.37 16.02 -12.80
CA GLN A 228 8.53 17.09 -13.35
C GLN A 228 8.40 18.24 -12.34
N PRO A 229 8.29 19.49 -12.79
CA PRO A 229 8.21 20.64 -11.90
C PRO A 229 7.04 20.60 -10.91
N ASP A 230 5.99 19.88 -11.25
CA ASP A 230 4.80 19.64 -10.45
C ASP A 230 4.75 18.21 -9.89
N ALA A 231 5.85 17.46 -9.94
CA ALA A 231 5.90 16.09 -9.40
C ALA A 231 5.48 16.08 -7.92
N LEU A 232 4.75 15.03 -7.55
CA LEU A 232 4.39 14.77 -6.15
C LEU A 232 5.45 13.90 -5.48
N PHE A 233 5.56 14.03 -4.16
CA PHE A 233 6.28 13.09 -3.31
C PHE A 233 5.30 12.35 -2.40
N MET A 234 5.44 11.01 -2.33
CA MET A 234 4.64 10.12 -1.48
C MET A 234 5.52 9.16 -0.67
N HIS A 235 5.01 8.75 0.49
CA HIS A 235 5.65 7.79 1.38
C HIS A 235 4.60 7.13 2.28
N CYS A 236 4.54 5.80 2.28
CA CYS A 236 3.52 5.04 3.03
C CYS A 236 3.58 5.18 4.57
N LEU A 237 4.61 5.84 5.09
CA LEU A 237 4.87 6.07 6.51
C LEU A 237 4.93 4.76 7.36
N PRO A 238 5.77 4.73 8.43
CA PRO A 238 6.57 5.84 8.99
C PRO A 238 7.77 6.18 8.12
N ALA A 239 8.27 7.40 8.16
CA ALA A 239 9.47 7.82 7.46
C ALA A 239 10.60 8.17 8.43
N HIS A 240 11.84 7.84 8.05
CA HIS A 240 13.06 8.19 8.79
C HIS A 240 13.80 9.30 8.06
N ARG A 241 13.56 10.55 8.48
CA ARG A 241 14.23 11.72 7.91
C ARG A 241 15.74 11.60 8.04
N GLY A 242 16.45 11.76 6.92
CA GLY A 242 17.90 11.58 6.82
C GLY A 242 18.33 10.12 6.55
N GLU A 243 17.38 9.20 6.41
CA GLU A 243 17.58 7.86 5.86
C GLU A 243 16.98 7.79 4.45
N GLU A 244 15.81 7.17 4.24
CA GLU A 244 15.21 7.03 2.91
C GLU A 244 14.70 8.33 2.29
N VAL A 245 14.51 9.39 3.09
CA VAL A 245 14.07 10.70 2.61
C VAL A 245 14.61 11.84 3.46
N GLN A 246 14.99 12.94 2.83
CA GLN A 246 15.37 14.16 3.52
C GLN A 246 14.15 14.92 4.07
N ALA A 247 14.36 15.65 5.19
CA ALA A 247 13.29 16.45 5.81
C ALA A 247 12.70 17.47 4.84
N ASP A 248 13.54 18.15 4.06
CA ASP A 248 13.13 19.19 3.11
C ASP A 248 12.24 18.64 1.97
N VAL A 249 12.29 17.34 1.70
CA VAL A 249 11.41 16.69 0.73
C VAL A 249 10.09 16.30 1.38
N ILE A 250 10.12 15.51 2.47
CA ILE A 250 8.88 15.01 3.10
C ILE A 250 8.03 16.13 3.72
N ASP A 251 8.67 17.20 4.20
CA ASP A 251 7.99 18.36 4.76
C ASP A 251 7.88 19.51 3.72
N GLY A 252 8.31 19.26 2.48
CA GLY A 252 8.36 20.23 1.39
C GLY A 252 7.02 20.38 0.63
N PRO A 253 6.94 21.36 -0.30
CA PRO A 253 5.69 21.73 -0.97
C PRO A 253 5.18 20.68 -1.98
N GLN A 254 6.01 19.75 -2.42
CA GLN A 254 5.63 18.67 -3.33
C GLN A 254 5.15 17.42 -2.58
N SER A 255 5.33 17.39 -1.27
CA SER A 255 4.91 16.26 -0.43
C SER A 255 3.41 16.28 -0.18
N VAL A 256 2.78 15.13 -0.42
CA VAL A 256 1.36 14.88 -0.17
C VAL A 256 1.16 13.70 0.79
N VAL A 257 2.17 13.39 1.60
CA VAL A 257 2.18 12.22 2.50
C VAL A 257 1.06 12.24 3.56
N TRP A 258 0.58 13.43 3.92
CA TRP A 258 -0.51 13.54 4.91
C TRP A 258 -1.86 13.26 4.27
N ASP A 259 -2.10 13.74 3.05
CA ASP A 259 -3.30 13.43 2.26
C ASP A 259 -3.31 11.93 1.92
N GLU A 260 -2.17 11.37 1.52
CA GLU A 260 -1.98 9.93 1.28
C GLU A 260 -2.33 9.10 2.53
N ALA A 261 -1.87 9.51 3.71
CA ALA A 261 -2.16 8.82 4.96
C ALA A 261 -3.65 8.87 5.32
N GLU A 262 -4.32 10.01 5.11
CA GLU A 262 -5.77 10.17 5.32
C GLU A 262 -6.56 9.34 4.30
N ASN A 263 -6.15 9.35 3.05
CA ASN A 263 -6.80 8.62 1.95
C ASN A 263 -6.81 7.10 2.14
N ARG A 264 -5.93 6.58 3.01
CA ARG A 264 -6.02 5.18 3.47
C ARG A 264 -7.41 4.84 4.00
N MET A 265 -7.98 5.71 4.83
CA MET A 265 -9.31 5.48 5.38
C MET A 265 -10.40 5.58 4.30
N HIS A 266 -10.31 6.56 3.41
CA HIS A 266 -11.32 6.79 2.37
C HIS A 266 -11.39 5.63 1.37
N VAL A 267 -10.27 5.18 0.84
CA VAL A 267 -10.24 4.05 -0.11
C VAL A 267 -10.60 2.73 0.54
N GLN A 268 -10.24 2.53 1.81
CA GLN A 268 -10.62 1.32 2.54
C GLN A 268 -12.13 1.28 2.82
N LYS A 269 -12.77 2.43 3.09
CA LYS A 269 -14.23 2.51 3.18
C LYS A 269 -14.89 2.13 1.86
N ALA A 270 -14.43 2.72 0.75
CA ALA A 270 -14.95 2.41 -0.58
C ALA A 270 -14.74 0.92 -0.94
N LEU A 271 -13.58 0.37 -0.61
CA LEU A 271 -13.29 -1.05 -0.82
C LEU A 271 -14.22 -1.96 0.00
N MET A 272 -14.42 -1.64 1.28
CA MET A 272 -15.34 -2.40 2.15
C MET A 272 -16.77 -2.31 1.65
N GLU A 273 -17.24 -1.12 1.27
CA GLU A 273 -18.57 -0.91 0.69
C GLU A 273 -18.75 -1.71 -0.60
N TYR A 274 -17.79 -1.64 -1.52
CA TYR A 274 -17.81 -2.41 -2.77
C TYR A 274 -17.89 -3.92 -2.52
N LEU A 275 -17.07 -4.44 -1.62
CA LEU A 275 -17.02 -5.88 -1.32
C LEU A 275 -18.29 -6.39 -0.63
N LEU A 276 -18.93 -5.56 0.19
CA LEU A 276 -20.14 -5.92 0.93
C LEU A 276 -21.42 -5.76 0.12
N LEU A 277 -21.49 -4.73 -0.71
CA LEU A 277 -22.71 -4.37 -1.45
C LEU A 277 -22.66 -4.73 -2.93
N GLY A 278 -21.46 -5.05 -3.48
CA GLY A 278 -21.25 -5.32 -4.90
C GLY A 278 -21.45 -4.08 -5.80
N ARG A 279 -21.37 -2.90 -5.21
CA ARG A 279 -21.56 -1.60 -5.91
C ARG A 279 -20.81 -0.50 -5.18
N LEU A 280 -20.47 0.56 -5.91
CA LEU A 280 -20.01 1.86 -5.39
C LEU A 280 -21.10 2.90 -5.59
#